data_c2019e64f2f7b67ecb2b6c2fb434d1dd
#
_entry.id   c2019e64f2f7b67ecb2b6c2fb434d1dd
#
_cell.length_a   1.000
_cell.length_b   1.000
_cell.length_c   1.000
_cell.angle_alpha   90.00
_cell.angle_beta   90.00
_cell.angle_gamma   90.00
#
_symmetry.space_group_name_H-M   'P 1'
#
loop_
_entity.id
_entity.type
_entity.pdbx_description
1 polymer ?
#
loop_
_entity_poly.entity_id
_entity_poly.type
_entity_poly.pdbx_seq_one_letter_code
_entity_poly.pdbx_strand_id
1 'polypeptide(L)' 'MVKQNERYYECKECKMKYKKREWAEKCEKWCKKYKSCNLEITKYALKK' A
#
# COMPACT_ATOMS: atom_id res chain seq x y z
N MET A 1 -5.20 -8.42 2.98
CA MET A 1 -4.77 -7.71 4.18
C MET A 1 -3.37 -7.16 4.02
N VAL A 2 -3.03 -6.14 4.78
CA VAL A 2 -1.71 -5.53 4.73
C VAL A 2 -0.67 -6.42 5.40
N LYS A 3 0.44 -6.59 4.75
CA LYS A 3 1.56 -7.34 5.32
C LYS A 3 2.44 -6.40 6.11
N GLN A 4 2.60 -6.68 7.38
CA GLN A 4 3.41 -5.86 8.26
C GLN A 4 4.85 -6.34 8.29
N ASN A 5 5.77 -5.42 8.08
CA ASN A 5 7.20 -5.68 8.20
C ASN A 5 7.77 -4.87 9.34
N GLU A 6 9.04 -5.06 9.65
CA GLU A 6 9.68 -4.38 10.75
C GLU A 6 9.65 -2.87 10.61
N ARG A 7 9.76 -2.37 9.41
CA ARG A 7 9.89 -0.94 9.15
C ARG A 7 8.80 -0.34 8.28
N TYR A 8 7.94 -1.17 7.71
CA TYR A 8 6.93 -0.65 6.81
C TYR A 8 5.79 -1.64 6.70
N TYR A 9 4.75 -1.18 6.03
CA TYR A 9 3.59 -2.00 5.73
C TYR A 9 3.49 -2.18 4.23
N GLU A 10 3.26 -3.38 3.78
CA GLU A 10 3.24 -3.69 2.36
C GLU A 10 1.83 -4.01 1.90
N CYS A 11 1.42 -3.37 0.79
CA CYS A 11 0.14 -3.68 0.18
C CYS A 11 0.22 -5.06 -0.47
N LYS A 12 -0.72 -5.92 -0.12
CA LYS A 12 -0.71 -7.27 -0.63
C LYS A 12 -1.04 -7.36 -2.11
N GLU A 13 -1.81 -6.40 -2.60
CA GLU A 13 -2.25 -6.44 -4.00
C GLU A 13 -1.20 -5.89 -4.95
N CYS A 14 -0.67 -4.72 -4.67
CA CYS A 14 0.29 -4.09 -5.56
C CYS A 14 1.72 -4.12 -5.03
N LYS A 15 1.90 -4.65 -3.85
CA LYS A 15 3.22 -4.83 -3.21
C LYS A 15 3.96 -3.52 -3.01
N MET A 16 3.20 -2.44 -2.88
CA MET A 16 3.79 -1.16 -2.55
C MET A 16 4.06 -1.10 -1.05
N LYS A 17 5.13 -0.43 -0.68
CA LYS A 17 5.53 -0.31 0.71
C LYS A 17 5.18 1.07 1.23
N TYR A 18 4.60 1.11 2.43
CA TYR A 18 4.21 2.38 3.04
C TYR A 18 4.76 2.46 4.44
N LYS A 19 5.16 3.65 4.82
CA LYS A 19 5.67 3.88 6.16
C LYS A 19 4.55 3.82 7.18
N LYS A 20 3.34 4.16 6.77
CA LYS A 20 2.19 4.16 7.65
C LYS A 20 1.19 3.08 7.23
N ARG A 21 0.63 2.43 8.24
CA ARG A 21 -0.35 1.38 7.99
C ARG A 21 -1.59 1.92 7.27
N GLU A 22 -2.00 3.14 7.61
CA GLU A 22 -3.18 3.72 7.00
C GLU A 22 -3.07 3.75 5.48
N TRP A 23 -1.93 4.17 4.98
CA TRP A 23 -1.73 4.25 3.54
C TRP A 23 -1.71 2.88 2.89
N ALA A 24 -1.10 1.92 3.56
CA ALA A 24 -1.07 0.56 3.04
C ALA A 24 -2.48 -0.02 2.97
N GLU A 25 -3.28 0.22 3.99
CA GLU A 25 -4.66 -0.27 4.01
C GLU A 25 -5.49 0.40 2.91
N LYS A 26 -5.33 1.69 2.74
CA LYS A 26 -6.04 2.39 1.68
C LYS A 26 -5.65 1.86 0.31
N CYS A 27 -4.36 1.62 0.12
CA CYS A 27 -3.89 1.05 -1.14
C CYS A 27 -4.49 -0.32 -1.37
N GLU A 28 -4.50 -1.16 -0.34
CA GLU A 28 -5.06 -2.50 -0.48
C GLU A 28 -6.53 -2.46 -0.87
N LYS A 29 -7.32 -1.64 -0.18
CA LYS A 29 -8.73 -1.52 -0.48
C LYS A 29 -8.95 -1.04 -1.91
N TRP A 30 -8.18 -0.06 -2.31
CA TRP A 30 -8.30 0.48 -3.66
C TRP A 30 -7.93 -0.55 -4.71
N CYS A 31 -6.79 -1.20 -4.54
CA CYS A 31 -6.34 -2.20 -5.49
C CYS A 31 -7.31 -3.36 -5.59
N LYS A 32 -7.88 -3.75 -4.46
CA LYS A 32 -8.83 -4.85 -4.43
C LYS A 32 -10.13 -4.48 -5.14
N LYS A 33 -10.56 -3.24 -5.01
CA LYS A 33 -11.80 -2.77 -5.61
C LYS A 33 -11.65 -2.47 -7.09
N TYR A 34 -10.58 -1.77 -7.45
CA TYR A 34 -10.38 -1.31 -8.82
C TYR A 34 -9.33 -2.08 -9.58
N LYS A 35 -8.64 -2.96 -8.92
CA LYS A 35 -7.57 -3.79 -9.48
C LYS A 35 -6.48 -2.97 -10.14
N SER A 36 -6.25 -1.79 -9.59
CA SER A 36 -5.16 -0.93 -10.03
C SER A 36 -4.79 -0.03 -8.86
N CYS A 37 -3.58 0.49 -8.90
CA CYS A 37 -3.09 1.32 -7.81
C CYS A 37 -3.54 2.77 -7.99
N ASN A 38 -3.86 3.41 -6.87
CA ASN A 38 -4.21 4.82 -6.87
C ASN A 38 -2.94 5.65 -6.80
N LEU A 39 -2.71 6.47 -7.81
CA LEU A 39 -1.48 7.26 -7.88
C LEU A 39 -1.36 8.24 -6.71
N GLU A 40 -2.49 8.73 -6.21
CA GLU A 40 -2.45 9.63 -5.06
C GLU A 40 -2.02 8.91 -3.80
N ILE A 41 -2.35 7.64 -3.69
CA ILE A 41 -1.93 6.85 -2.55
C ILE A 41 -0.49 6.38 -2.72
N THR A 42 -0.14 5.93 -3.92
CA THR A 42 1.19 5.39 -4.16
C THR A 42 2.29 6.43 -4.07
N LYS A 43 1.95 7.71 -4.21
CA LYS A 43 2.98 8.72 -4.05
C LYS A 43 3.49 8.79 -2.61
N TYR A 44 2.76 8.23 -1.66
CA TYR A 44 3.20 8.12 -0.28
C TYR A 44 3.97 6.82 -0.03
N ALA A 45 4.07 5.98 -1.05
CA ALA A 45 4.80 4.72 -0.90
C ALA A 45 6.29 4.99 -0.72
N LEU A 46 6.94 4.09 -0.01
CA LEU A 46 8.37 4.20 0.18
C LEU A 46 9.08 3.85 -1.11
N LYS A 47 10.03 4.65 -1.48
CA LYS A 47 10.85 4.37 -2.65
C LYS A 47 12.08 3.59 -2.23
N LYS A 48 12.56 2.79 -3.15
CA LYS A 48 13.76 2.04 -2.88
C LYS A 48 14.98 2.93 -2.69
#